data_a386c9ece17267f3bdbd342e78bb2bfb
#
_entry.id   a386c9ece17267f3bdbd342e78bb2bfb
#
_cell.length_a   1.000
_cell.length_b   1.000
_cell.length_c   1.000
_cell.angle_alpha   90.00
_cell.angle_beta   90.00
_cell.angle_gamma   90.00
#
_symmetry.space_group_name_H-M   'P 1'
#
loop_
_entity.id
_entity.type
_entity.pdbx_description
1 polymer ?
#
loop_
_entity_poly.entity_id
_entity_poly.type
_entity_poly.pdbx_seq_one_letter_code
_entity_poly.pdbx_strand_id
1 'polypeptide(L)'
;LEEKVRKWVEAVEDLAEAAEVYPQDAYVCFIKSLQCEWGYVQRVVEGAAEAMDPLDKAIQDKFLPAVFGREMLSWEKELVKAAVKRGGLGIRCPTETAKDAYQMSVEGTARMVEAVRQGTDLVEEEHNDQLREVRREMKARWEKEEEENVERLVADLPKRPKRALERVRKENMSGWLTVGPSKQYGFDLSREMFRDRLNLRHGQELRGLPSVCDGCGAPFSLEHALSCMKGGNIKLGHDQVRDECVHLCAMAYGVAGVKKEPFLRDASGNVRDKDLRADF
;
A
#
# COMPACT_ATOMS: atom_id res chain seq x y z
N LEU A 1 -19.60 -9.52 -22.84
CA LEU A 1 -18.96 -9.23 -21.55
C LEU A 1 -18.04 -10.39 -21.14
N GLU A 2 -18.53 -11.61 -21.11
CA GLU A 2 -17.79 -12.83 -20.68
C GLU A 2 -16.41 -12.97 -21.34
N GLU A 3 -16.31 -12.75 -22.68
CA GLU A 3 -15.04 -12.82 -23.39
C GLU A 3 -14.03 -11.76 -22.90
N LYS A 4 -14.50 -10.55 -22.57
CA LYS A 4 -13.64 -9.52 -22.00
C LYS A 4 -13.16 -9.89 -20.59
N VAL A 5 -14.07 -10.39 -19.75
CA VAL A 5 -13.73 -10.85 -18.39
C VAL A 5 -12.71 -11.97 -18.46
N ARG A 6 -12.86 -12.93 -19.38
CA ARG A 6 -11.86 -13.98 -19.57
C ARG A 6 -10.47 -13.42 -19.90
N LYS A 7 -10.37 -12.43 -20.79
CA LYS A 7 -9.09 -11.79 -21.12
C LYS A 7 -8.48 -11.07 -19.93
N TRP A 8 -9.29 -10.44 -19.08
CA TRP A 8 -8.81 -9.81 -17.86
C TRP A 8 -8.36 -10.84 -16.82
N VAL A 9 -9.06 -11.97 -16.71
CA VAL A 9 -8.63 -13.10 -15.86
C VAL A 9 -7.27 -13.61 -16.33
N GLU A 10 -7.09 -13.88 -17.63
CA GLU A 10 -5.81 -14.28 -18.23
C GLU A 10 -4.70 -13.25 -17.88
N ALA A 11 -4.98 -11.96 -18.06
CA ALA A 11 -4.01 -10.89 -17.72
C ALA A 11 -3.68 -10.83 -16.22
N VAL A 12 -4.64 -11.11 -15.33
CA VAL A 12 -4.38 -11.20 -13.87
C VAL A 12 -3.53 -12.42 -13.57
N GLU A 13 -3.75 -13.55 -14.23
CA GLU A 13 -2.96 -14.78 -14.06
C GLU A 13 -1.52 -14.59 -14.55
N ASP A 14 -1.34 -13.98 -15.72
CA ASP A 14 0.00 -13.63 -16.24
C ASP A 14 0.74 -12.69 -15.27
N LEU A 15 0.01 -11.72 -14.72
CA LEU A 15 0.60 -10.79 -13.75
C LEU A 15 0.90 -11.47 -12.40
N ALA A 16 0.12 -12.48 -12.01
CA ALA A 16 0.39 -13.31 -10.83
C ALA A 16 1.66 -14.13 -11.03
N GLU A 17 1.88 -14.70 -12.21
CA GLU A 17 3.12 -15.40 -12.55
C GLU A 17 4.32 -14.45 -12.49
N ALA A 18 4.20 -13.26 -13.05
CA ALA A 18 5.23 -12.22 -12.95
C ALA A 18 5.53 -11.81 -11.49
N ALA A 19 4.49 -11.76 -10.63
CA ALA A 19 4.62 -11.40 -9.22
C ALA A 19 5.44 -12.43 -8.40
N GLU A 20 5.58 -13.66 -8.87
CA GLU A 20 6.45 -14.63 -8.22
C GLU A 20 7.94 -14.20 -8.23
N VAL A 21 8.35 -13.43 -9.23
CA VAL A 21 9.72 -12.93 -9.37
C VAL A 21 9.81 -11.43 -9.04
N TYR A 22 8.84 -10.64 -9.51
CA TYR A 22 8.82 -9.16 -9.41
C TYR A 22 7.55 -8.64 -8.74
N PRO A 23 7.31 -8.95 -7.44
CA PRO A 23 6.03 -8.62 -6.78
C PRO A 23 5.76 -7.12 -6.67
N GLN A 24 6.79 -6.27 -6.54
CA GLN A 24 6.62 -4.82 -6.50
C GLN A 24 6.16 -4.27 -7.85
N ASP A 25 6.80 -4.68 -8.94
CA ASP A 25 6.44 -4.24 -10.29
C ASP A 25 5.04 -4.71 -10.65
N ALA A 26 4.74 -5.99 -10.40
CA ALA A 26 3.42 -6.57 -10.63
C ALA A 26 2.32 -5.84 -9.85
N TYR A 27 2.55 -5.52 -8.58
CA TYR A 27 1.62 -4.71 -7.78
C TYR A 27 1.38 -3.33 -8.41
N VAL A 28 2.44 -2.63 -8.80
CA VAL A 28 2.32 -1.31 -9.43
C VAL A 28 1.61 -1.38 -10.78
N CYS A 29 1.93 -2.37 -11.62
CA CYS A 29 1.24 -2.61 -12.88
C CYS A 29 -0.26 -2.87 -12.66
N PHE A 30 -0.61 -3.69 -11.67
CA PHE A 30 -2.00 -3.94 -11.32
C PHE A 30 -2.72 -2.65 -10.94
N ILE A 31 -2.19 -1.89 -9.96
CA ILE A 31 -2.82 -0.68 -9.42
C ILE A 31 -2.91 0.46 -10.44
N LYS A 32 -1.87 0.63 -11.27
CA LYS A 32 -1.78 1.79 -12.17
C LYS A 32 -2.40 1.54 -13.54
N SER A 33 -2.52 0.27 -13.95
CA SER A 33 -2.96 -0.10 -15.29
C SER A 33 -4.11 -1.11 -15.27
N LEU A 34 -3.83 -2.35 -14.92
CA LEU A 34 -4.75 -3.46 -15.14
C LEU A 34 -6.11 -3.26 -14.45
N GLN A 35 -6.16 -2.83 -13.20
CA GLN A 35 -7.44 -2.61 -12.50
C GLN A 35 -8.28 -1.45 -13.07
N CYS A 36 -7.74 -0.64 -13.97
CA CYS A 36 -8.48 0.44 -14.62
C CYS A 36 -9.22 -0.03 -15.88
N GLU A 37 -8.83 -1.17 -16.43
CA GLU A 37 -9.31 -1.71 -17.70
C GLU A 37 -10.84 -1.97 -17.72
N TRP A 38 -11.37 -2.51 -16.64
CA TRP A 38 -12.80 -2.83 -16.53
C TRP A 38 -13.69 -1.67 -16.11
N GLY A 39 -13.09 -0.56 -15.67
CA GLY A 39 -13.84 0.59 -15.16
C GLY A 39 -14.81 1.22 -16.15
N TYR A 40 -14.53 1.15 -17.46
CA TYR A 40 -15.48 1.60 -18.48
C TYR A 40 -16.70 0.68 -18.55
N VAL A 41 -16.47 -0.63 -18.62
CA VAL A 41 -17.54 -1.64 -18.71
C VAL A 41 -18.44 -1.59 -17.48
N GLN A 42 -17.86 -1.45 -16.30
CA GLN A 42 -18.59 -1.30 -15.04
C GLN A 42 -19.57 -0.11 -15.06
N ARG A 43 -19.24 0.97 -15.76
CA ARG A 43 -20.09 2.17 -15.84
C ARG A 43 -21.21 2.08 -16.87
N VAL A 44 -21.05 1.25 -17.92
CA VAL A 44 -21.97 1.26 -19.07
C VAL A 44 -22.80 -0.01 -19.21
N VAL A 45 -22.43 -1.10 -18.51
CA VAL A 45 -23.13 -2.38 -18.60
C VAL A 45 -23.88 -2.63 -17.30
N GLU A 46 -25.22 -2.65 -17.38
CA GLU A 46 -26.06 -3.05 -16.27
C GLU A 46 -25.82 -4.52 -15.91
N GLY A 47 -25.78 -4.80 -14.60
CA GLY A 47 -25.55 -6.17 -14.11
C GLY A 47 -24.13 -6.71 -14.34
N ALA A 48 -23.16 -5.85 -14.72
CA ALA A 48 -21.78 -6.27 -14.93
C ALA A 48 -21.15 -6.96 -13.69
N ALA A 49 -21.65 -6.67 -12.50
CA ALA A 49 -21.15 -7.24 -11.25
C ALA A 49 -21.13 -8.78 -11.25
N GLU A 50 -22.21 -9.41 -11.70
CA GLU A 50 -22.32 -10.89 -11.71
C GLU A 50 -21.26 -11.54 -12.62
N ALA A 51 -20.94 -10.89 -13.74
CA ALA A 51 -19.94 -11.38 -14.68
C ALA A 51 -18.49 -11.19 -14.16
N MET A 52 -18.26 -10.38 -13.13
CA MET A 52 -16.92 -10.08 -12.59
C MET A 52 -16.42 -11.11 -11.56
N ASP A 53 -17.24 -12.03 -11.09
CA ASP A 53 -16.87 -13.03 -10.09
C ASP A 53 -15.61 -13.86 -10.44
N PRO A 54 -15.41 -14.33 -11.69
CA PRO A 54 -14.16 -15.01 -12.05
C PRO A 54 -12.91 -14.13 -11.91
N LEU A 55 -13.05 -12.81 -12.15
CA LEU A 55 -11.97 -11.85 -12.01
C LEU A 55 -11.62 -11.62 -10.54
N ASP A 56 -12.62 -11.49 -9.66
CA ASP A 56 -12.40 -11.41 -8.21
C ASP A 56 -11.66 -12.64 -7.67
N LYS A 57 -12.05 -13.84 -8.14
CA LYS A 57 -11.38 -15.09 -7.76
C LYS A 57 -9.92 -15.12 -8.24
N ALA A 58 -9.64 -14.73 -9.47
CA ALA A 58 -8.27 -14.68 -9.99
C ALA A 58 -7.40 -13.71 -9.16
N ILE A 59 -7.94 -12.54 -8.80
CA ILE A 59 -7.23 -11.59 -7.92
C ILE A 59 -6.96 -12.19 -6.55
N GLN A 60 -7.99 -12.76 -5.89
CA GLN A 60 -7.90 -13.23 -4.52
C GLN A 60 -7.08 -14.51 -4.35
N ASP A 61 -7.19 -15.44 -5.30
CA ASP A 61 -6.66 -16.79 -5.15
C ASP A 61 -5.35 -17.01 -5.92
N LYS A 62 -4.99 -16.12 -6.85
CA LYS A 62 -3.74 -16.20 -7.62
C LYS A 62 -2.85 -14.97 -7.42
N PHE A 63 -3.35 -13.78 -7.75
CA PHE A 63 -2.54 -12.58 -7.73
C PHE A 63 -2.08 -12.17 -6.33
N LEU A 64 -3.00 -12.08 -5.37
CA LEU A 64 -2.65 -11.70 -4.00
C LEU A 64 -1.67 -12.67 -3.33
N PRO A 65 -1.86 -14.01 -3.38
CA PRO A 65 -0.87 -14.95 -2.84
C PRO A 65 0.51 -14.81 -3.49
N ALA A 66 0.58 -14.58 -4.80
CA ALA A 66 1.82 -14.37 -5.52
C ALA A 66 2.56 -13.10 -5.06
N VAL A 67 1.83 -12.00 -4.87
CA VAL A 67 2.39 -10.73 -4.37
C VAL A 67 2.93 -10.88 -2.94
N PHE A 68 2.20 -11.56 -2.06
CA PHE A 68 2.60 -11.76 -0.65
C PHE A 68 3.59 -12.92 -0.44
N GLY A 69 3.74 -13.80 -1.42
CA GLY A 69 4.55 -15.01 -1.34
C GLY A 69 3.98 -16.07 -0.37
N ARG A 70 2.69 -16.00 -0.07
CA ARG A 70 1.97 -16.91 0.82
C ARG A 70 0.46 -16.83 0.63
N GLU A 71 -0.23 -17.84 1.10
CA GLU A 71 -1.67 -17.78 1.27
C GLU A 71 -2.07 -16.64 2.22
N MET A 72 -3.16 -15.97 1.89
CA MET A 72 -3.67 -14.85 2.66
C MET A 72 -4.80 -15.27 3.58
N LEU A 73 -4.83 -14.68 4.77
CA LEU A 73 -5.93 -14.83 5.71
C LEU A 73 -7.17 -14.08 5.20
N SER A 74 -8.36 -14.54 5.57
CA SER A 74 -9.62 -13.92 5.12
C SER A 74 -9.70 -12.42 5.42
N TRP A 75 -9.27 -12.00 6.60
CA TRP A 75 -9.25 -10.58 6.96
C TRP A 75 -8.24 -9.76 6.13
N GLU A 76 -7.14 -10.36 5.68
CA GLU A 76 -6.17 -9.69 4.79
C GLU A 76 -6.77 -9.48 3.40
N LYS A 77 -7.49 -10.48 2.87
CA LYS A 77 -8.21 -10.36 1.59
C LYS A 77 -9.24 -9.22 1.61
N GLU A 78 -9.88 -8.97 2.75
CA GLU A 78 -10.77 -7.82 2.93
C GLU A 78 -9.99 -6.51 3.08
N LEU A 79 -8.93 -6.50 3.88
CA LEU A 79 -8.14 -5.30 4.13
C LEU A 79 -7.48 -4.73 2.86
N VAL A 80 -6.97 -5.58 1.96
CA VAL A 80 -6.25 -5.13 0.75
C VAL A 80 -7.12 -4.31 -0.19
N LYS A 81 -8.46 -4.43 -0.11
CA LYS A 81 -9.41 -3.60 -0.86
C LYS A 81 -9.35 -2.13 -0.46
N ALA A 82 -9.08 -1.86 0.80
CA ALA A 82 -9.02 -0.50 1.34
C ALA A 82 -7.84 0.30 0.80
N ALA A 83 -7.97 1.62 0.86
CA ALA A 83 -6.93 2.56 0.45
C ALA A 83 -5.63 2.33 1.24
N VAL A 84 -4.49 2.61 0.61
CA VAL A 84 -3.16 2.45 1.20
C VAL A 84 -3.03 3.20 2.53
N LYS A 85 -3.58 4.41 2.64
CA LYS A 85 -3.59 5.22 3.87
C LYS A 85 -4.34 4.56 5.04
N ARG A 86 -5.29 3.66 4.75
CA ARG A 86 -6.09 2.92 5.74
C ARG A 86 -5.55 1.53 6.08
N GLY A 87 -4.41 1.17 5.54
CA GLY A 87 -3.78 -0.12 5.79
C GLY A 87 -3.92 -1.11 4.63
N GLY A 88 -4.80 -0.87 3.68
CA GLY A 88 -5.01 -1.68 2.48
C GLY A 88 -3.93 -1.51 1.41
N LEU A 89 -4.18 -2.06 0.25
CA LEU A 89 -3.33 -1.93 -0.94
C LEU A 89 -4.03 -1.21 -2.10
N GLY A 90 -5.31 -0.85 -1.96
CA GLY A 90 -6.13 -0.24 -3.02
C GLY A 90 -6.50 -1.22 -4.14
N ILE A 91 -6.41 -2.51 -3.89
CA ILE A 91 -6.81 -3.58 -4.81
C ILE A 91 -8.31 -3.79 -4.66
N ARG A 92 -9.08 -3.12 -5.50
CA ARG A 92 -10.54 -3.10 -5.41
C ARG A 92 -11.14 -4.41 -5.90
N CYS A 93 -12.26 -4.80 -5.28
CA CYS A 93 -13.09 -5.91 -5.73
C CYS A 93 -13.90 -5.48 -6.97
N PRO A 94 -13.68 -6.07 -8.16
CA PRO A 94 -14.43 -5.73 -9.37
C PRO A 94 -15.94 -5.87 -9.24
N THR A 95 -16.43 -6.90 -8.55
CA THR A 95 -17.85 -7.15 -8.33
C THR A 95 -18.52 -6.04 -7.50
N GLU A 96 -17.85 -5.61 -6.41
CA GLU A 96 -18.34 -4.54 -5.54
C GLU A 96 -18.33 -3.19 -6.27
N THR A 97 -17.23 -2.87 -6.95
CA THR A 97 -17.09 -1.60 -7.66
C THR A 97 -17.99 -1.46 -8.87
N ALA A 98 -18.43 -2.57 -9.50
CA ALA A 98 -19.31 -2.53 -10.67
C ALA A 98 -20.68 -1.94 -10.34
N LYS A 99 -21.26 -2.30 -9.21
CA LYS A 99 -22.58 -1.80 -8.78
C LYS A 99 -22.55 -0.29 -8.60
N ASP A 100 -21.58 0.19 -7.86
CA ASP A 100 -21.44 1.61 -7.57
C ASP A 100 -21.07 2.43 -8.80
N ALA A 101 -20.20 1.90 -9.67
CA ALA A 101 -19.79 2.56 -10.90
C ALA A 101 -20.98 2.75 -11.86
N TYR A 102 -21.83 1.74 -11.99
CA TYR A 102 -23.03 1.80 -12.81
C TYR A 102 -24.02 2.83 -12.27
N GLN A 103 -24.34 2.77 -10.96
CA GLN A 103 -25.23 3.72 -10.30
C GLN A 103 -24.75 5.15 -10.47
N MET A 104 -23.47 5.42 -10.20
CA MET A 104 -22.87 6.75 -10.38
C MET A 104 -22.97 7.24 -11.83
N SER A 105 -22.84 6.33 -12.81
CA SER A 105 -22.97 6.68 -14.23
C SER A 105 -24.42 7.05 -14.57
N VAL A 106 -25.39 6.29 -14.13
CA VAL A 106 -26.82 6.54 -14.35
C VAL A 106 -27.23 7.87 -13.73
N GLU A 107 -26.92 8.09 -12.47
CA GLU A 107 -27.24 9.32 -11.74
C GLU A 107 -26.55 10.55 -12.33
N GLY A 108 -25.27 10.41 -12.68
CA GLY A 108 -24.48 11.49 -13.28
C GLY A 108 -24.91 11.88 -14.69
N THR A 109 -25.57 10.98 -15.44
CA THR A 109 -26.05 11.25 -16.83
C THR A 109 -27.54 11.54 -16.90
N ALA A 110 -28.26 11.56 -15.78
CA ALA A 110 -29.74 11.65 -15.77
C ALA A 110 -30.27 12.87 -16.52
N ARG A 111 -29.69 14.05 -16.34
CA ARG A 111 -30.08 15.27 -17.06
C ARG A 111 -29.84 15.17 -18.58
N MET A 112 -28.74 14.57 -18.97
CA MET A 112 -28.40 14.34 -20.37
C MET A 112 -29.45 13.41 -21.03
N VAL A 113 -29.81 12.33 -20.35
CA VAL A 113 -30.83 11.39 -20.82
C VAL A 113 -32.19 12.08 -20.90
N GLU A 114 -32.55 12.91 -19.93
CA GLU A 114 -33.82 13.64 -19.95
C GLU A 114 -33.89 14.66 -21.08
N ALA A 115 -32.84 15.45 -21.33
CA ALA A 115 -32.75 16.39 -22.46
C ALA A 115 -32.95 15.66 -23.80
N VAL A 116 -32.32 14.49 -23.98
CA VAL A 116 -32.48 13.66 -25.19
C VAL A 116 -33.94 13.16 -25.34
N ARG A 117 -34.57 12.70 -24.24
CA ARG A 117 -35.97 12.21 -24.26
C ARG A 117 -36.96 13.32 -24.59
N GLN A 118 -36.73 14.52 -24.12
CA GLN A 118 -37.61 15.65 -24.34
C GLN A 118 -37.32 16.39 -25.66
N GLY A 119 -36.21 16.10 -26.31
CA GLY A 119 -35.73 16.83 -27.49
C GLY A 119 -35.37 18.29 -27.19
N THR A 120 -34.90 18.56 -25.98
CA THR A 120 -34.47 19.88 -25.51
C THR A 120 -32.95 20.00 -25.49
N ASP A 121 -32.44 21.22 -25.54
CA ASP A 121 -31.02 21.47 -25.40
C ASP A 121 -30.55 21.16 -23.97
N LEU A 122 -29.36 20.60 -23.85
CA LEU A 122 -28.72 20.35 -22.55
C LEU A 122 -28.14 21.65 -22.00
N VAL A 123 -28.51 22.01 -20.77
CA VAL A 123 -27.87 23.07 -20.03
C VAL A 123 -26.59 22.51 -19.40
N GLU A 124 -25.46 22.77 -20.05
CA GLU A 124 -24.16 22.17 -19.68
C GLU A 124 -23.74 22.50 -18.23
N GLU A 125 -23.98 23.72 -17.78
CA GLU A 125 -23.61 24.15 -16.43
C GLU A 125 -24.33 23.33 -15.35
N GLU A 126 -25.64 23.19 -15.50
CA GLU A 126 -26.46 22.39 -14.57
C GLU A 126 -26.10 20.90 -14.62
N HIS A 127 -25.78 20.37 -15.79
CA HIS A 127 -25.31 18.99 -15.93
C HIS A 127 -23.97 18.78 -15.22
N ASN A 128 -23.02 19.68 -15.42
CA ASN A 128 -21.71 19.60 -14.78
C ASN A 128 -21.80 19.73 -13.25
N ASP A 129 -22.70 20.57 -12.75
CA ASP A 129 -22.91 20.72 -11.31
C ASP A 129 -23.52 19.46 -10.70
N GLN A 130 -24.54 18.86 -11.34
CA GLN A 130 -25.08 17.57 -10.93
C GLN A 130 -23.99 16.49 -10.92
N LEU A 131 -23.18 16.41 -11.97
CA LEU A 131 -22.11 15.43 -12.05
C LEU A 131 -21.06 15.59 -10.94
N ARG A 132 -20.72 16.83 -10.59
CA ARG A 132 -19.81 17.13 -9.47
C ARG A 132 -20.44 16.70 -8.13
N GLU A 133 -21.73 16.98 -7.96
CA GLU A 133 -22.46 16.62 -6.74
C GLU A 133 -22.54 15.12 -6.54
N VAL A 134 -23.01 14.38 -7.55
CA VAL A 134 -23.06 12.90 -7.53
C VAL A 134 -21.69 12.30 -7.21
N ARG A 135 -20.63 12.79 -7.85
CA ARG A 135 -19.26 12.31 -7.56
C ARG A 135 -18.83 12.60 -6.13
N ARG A 136 -19.16 13.77 -5.59
CA ARG A 136 -18.84 14.17 -4.22
C ARG A 136 -19.55 13.29 -3.20
N GLU A 137 -20.84 13.06 -3.39
CA GLU A 137 -21.66 12.25 -2.50
C GLU A 137 -21.23 10.79 -2.51
N MET A 138 -21.02 10.21 -3.69
CA MET A 138 -20.55 8.83 -3.83
C MET A 138 -19.18 8.64 -3.20
N LYS A 139 -18.27 9.59 -3.42
CA LYS A 139 -16.93 9.54 -2.80
C LYS A 139 -17.02 9.61 -1.28
N ALA A 140 -17.85 10.50 -0.73
CA ALA A 140 -18.03 10.63 0.72
C ALA A 140 -18.65 9.35 1.33
N ARG A 141 -19.62 8.74 0.64
CA ARG A 141 -20.22 7.46 1.04
C ARG A 141 -19.17 6.36 1.07
N TRP A 142 -18.38 6.19 -0.01
CA TRP A 142 -17.34 5.16 -0.06
C TRP A 142 -16.25 5.37 0.99
N GLU A 143 -15.81 6.61 1.20
CA GLU A 143 -14.80 6.90 2.22
C GLU A 143 -15.30 6.57 3.64
N LYS A 144 -16.58 6.79 3.91
CA LYS A 144 -17.20 6.47 5.18
C LYS A 144 -17.37 4.96 5.36
N GLU A 145 -17.92 4.27 4.38
CA GLU A 145 -18.12 2.82 4.41
C GLU A 145 -16.78 2.08 4.53
N GLU A 146 -15.77 2.52 3.80
CA GLU A 146 -14.43 1.95 3.87
C GLU A 146 -13.82 2.14 5.26
N GLU A 147 -13.96 3.33 5.87
CA GLU A 147 -13.47 3.59 7.23
C GLU A 147 -14.15 2.69 8.25
N GLU A 148 -15.49 2.63 8.23
CA GLU A 148 -16.28 1.79 9.14
C GLU A 148 -15.95 0.29 8.96
N ASN A 149 -15.72 -0.17 7.73
CA ASN A 149 -15.34 -1.54 7.44
C ASN A 149 -13.95 -1.87 7.99
N VAL A 150 -12.98 -0.99 7.77
CA VAL A 150 -11.62 -1.17 8.29
C VAL A 150 -11.60 -1.11 9.82
N GLU A 151 -12.35 -0.21 10.45
CA GLU A 151 -12.44 -0.13 11.91
C GLU A 151 -13.00 -1.41 12.52
N ARG A 152 -14.10 -1.93 11.96
CA ARG A 152 -14.67 -3.22 12.39
C ARG A 152 -13.67 -4.36 12.24
N LEU A 153 -13.03 -4.44 11.07
CA LEU A 153 -12.05 -5.48 10.80
C LEU A 153 -10.86 -5.40 11.77
N VAL A 154 -10.32 -4.21 12.03
CA VAL A 154 -9.18 -4.01 12.95
C VAL A 154 -9.58 -4.30 14.40
N ALA A 155 -10.82 -4.01 14.80
CA ALA A 155 -11.29 -4.28 16.17
C ALA A 155 -11.20 -5.77 16.55
N ASP A 156 -11.50 -6.66 15.60
CA ASP A 156 -11.54 -8.12 15.80
C ASP A 156 -10.18 -8.82 15.61
N LEU A 157 -9.13 -8.08 15.23
CA LEU A 157 -7.82 -8.67 14.97
C LEU A 157 -7.06 -9.05 16.25
N PRO A 158 -6.21 -10.08 16.17
CA PRO A 158 -5.23 -10.39 17.21
C PRO A 158 -4.32 -9.19 17.51
N LYS A 159 -3.76 -9.14 18.72
CA LYS A 159 -2.98 -8.02 19.24
C LYS A 159 -1.87 -7.53 18.30
N ARG A 160 -1.14 -8.44 17.64
CA ARG A 160 0.01 -8.10 16.80
C ARG A 160 -0.41 -7.45 15.46
N PRO A 161 -1.28 -8.05 14.63
CA PRO A 161 -1.82 -7.38 13.44
C PRO A 161 -2.53 -6.07 13.77
N LYS A 162 -3.34 -6.03 14.82
CA LYS A 162 -4.03 -4.83 15.27
C LYS A 162 -3.07 -3.67 15.50
N ARG A 163 -2.02 -3.87 16.30
CA ARG A 163 -1.00 -2.85 16.56
C ARG A 163 -0.25 -2.40 15.32
N ALA A 164 0.08 -3.34 14.41
CA ALA A 164 0.75 -3.02 13.17
C ALA A 164 -0.11 -2.09 12.30
N LEU A 165 -1.39 -2.42 12.12
CA LEU A 165 -2.32 -1.63 11.31
C LEU A 165 -2.66 -0.27 11.94
N GLU A 166 -2.83 -0.20 13.27
CA GLU A 166 -3.02 1.07 13.99
C GLU A 166 -1.84 2.04 13.74
N ARG A 167 -0.60 1.53 13.76
CA ARG A 167 0.59 2.33 13.44
C ARG A 167 0.61 2.80 11.99
N VAL A 168 0.36 1.89 11.06
CA VAL A 168 0.31 2.21 9.62
C VAL A 168 -0.70 3.33 9.33
N ARG A 169 -1.87 3.28 9.97
CA ARG A 169 -2.94 4.29 9.81
C ARG A 169 -2.59 5.62 10.45
N LYS A 170 -2.01 5.60 11.65
CA LYS A 170 -1.69 6.80 12.42
C LYS A 170 -0.49 7.57 11.87
N GLU A 171 0.57 6.86 11.49
CA GLU A 171 1.87 7.44 11.16
C GLU A 171 2.10 7.62 9.65
N ASN A 172 1.08 7.34 8.82
CA ASN A 172 1.14 7.42 7.36
C ASN A 172 2.36 6.68 6.74
N MET A 173 2.73 5.55 7.32
CA MET A 173 3.94 4.78 6.97
C MET A 173 3.84 4.02 5.64
N SER A 174 2.93 4.38 4.76
CA SER A 174 2.61 3.62 3.54
C SER A 174 3.11 4.27 2.25
N GLY A 175 3.85 5.38 2.35
CA GLY A 175 4.33 6.14 1.19
C GLY A 175 5.12 5.29 0.18
N TRP A 176 5.88 4.32 0.66
CA TRP A 176 6.67 3.42 -0.19
C TRP A 176 5.83 2.55 -1.16
N LEU A 177 4.54 2.31 -0.86
CA LEU A 177 3.61 1.61 -1.76
C LEU A 177 3.07 2.51 -2.89
N THR A 178 3.18 3.82 -2.75
CA THR A 178 2.66 4.77 -3.73
C THR A 178 3.72 5.21 -4.74
N VAL A 179 4.98 4.87 -4.48
CA VAL A 179 6.13 5.20 -5.33
C VAL A 179 6.40 4.05 -6.30
N GLY A 180 6.58 4.36 -7.57
CA GLY A 180 6.99 3.37 -8.56
C GLY A 180 8.41 2.86 -8.32
N PRO A 181 8.71 1.58 -8.60
CA PRO A 181 10.06 1.04 -8.49
C PRO A 181 11.02 1.82 -9.40
N SER A 182 12.21 2.13 -8.88
CA SER A 182 13.26 2.84 -9.63
C SER A 182 14.63 2.52 -9.07
N LYS A 183 15.45 1.86 -9.87
CA LYS A 183 16.84 1.57 -9.53
C LYS A 183 17.67 2.84 -9.34
N GLN A 184 17.39 3.87 -10.16
CA GLN A 184 18.11 5.13 -10.11
C GLN A 184 17.97 5.84 -8.77
N TYR A 185 16.79 5.73 -8.14
CA TYR A 185 16.47 6.39 -6.87
C TYR A 185 16.44 5.43 -5.68
N GLY A 186 16.82 4.14 -5.88
CA GLY A 186 16.80 3.14 -4.80
C GLY A 186 15.40 2.76 -4.29
N PHE A 187 14.36 2.93 -5.11
CA PHE A 187 12.99 2.58 -4.77
C PHE A 187 12.58 1.20 -5.28
N ASP A 188 13.50 0.47 -5.90
CA ASP A 188 13.31 -0.92 -6.25
C ASP A 188 13.64 -1.82 -5.05
N LEU A 189 12.72 -2.69 -4.73
CA LEU A 189 12.88 -3.65 -3.64
C LEU A 189 13.08 -5.04 -4.24
N SER A 190 13.97 -5.84 -3.63
CA SER A 190 14.02 -7.25 -3.97
C SER A 190 12.68 -7.92 -3.65
N ARG A 191 12.45 -9.08 -4.25
CA ARG A 191 11.25 -9.89 -4.00
C ARG A 191 11.03 -10.13 -2.50
N GLU A 192 12.09 -10.53 -1.81
CA GLU A 192 12.07 -10.82 -0.38
C GLU A 192 11.77 -9.54 0.42
N MET A 193 12.46 -8.45 0.14
CA MET A 193 12.25 -7.17 0.83
C MET A 193 10.82 -6.65 0.67
N PHE A 194 10.23 -6.77 -0.52
CA PHE A 194 8.87 -6.32 -0.76
C PHE A 194 7.86 -7.17 0.03
N ARG A 195 7.98 -8.51 -0.06
CA ARG A 195 7.12 -9.47 0.66
C ARG A 195 7.25 -9.32 2.17
N ASP A 196 8.46 -9.17 2.69
CA ASP A 196 8.71 -8.97 4.11
C ASP A 196 8.06 -7.67 4.63
N ARG A 197 8.19 -6.58 3.88
CA ARG A 197 7.54 -5.31 4.24
C ARG A 197 6.01 -5.40 4.24
N LEU A 198 5.41 -6.11 3.28
CA LEU A 198 3.97 -6.37 3.30
C LEU A 198 3.56 -7.22 4.50
N ASN A 199 4.30 -8.29 4.81
CA ASN A 199 4.03 -9.14 5.96
C ASN A 199 4.16 -8.36 7.29
N LEU A 200 5.22 -7.58 7.47
CA LEU A 200 5.40 -6.73 8.65
C LEU A 200 4.29 -5.68 8.78
N ARG A 201 3.87 -5.09 7.67
CA ARG A 201 2.78 -4.13 7.63
C ARG A 201 1.45 -4.71 8.13
N HIS A 202 1.21 -5.99 7.85
CA HIS A 202 0.05 -6.73 8.34
C HIS A 202 0.29 -7.42 9.70
N GLY A 203 1.44 -7.18 10.34
CA GLY A 203 1.79 -7.79 11.62
C GLY A 203 2.01 -9.30 11.56
N GLN A 204 2.29 -9.82 10.36
CA GLN A 204 2.62 -11.23 10.17
C GLN A 204 4.07 -11.52 10.53
N GLU A 205 4.37 -12.79 10.75
CA GLU A 205 5.74 -13.24 10.96
C GLU A 205 6.51 -13.34 9.66
N LEU A 206 7.78 -13.00 9.71
CA LEU A 206 8.68 -13.20 8.58
C LEU A 206 9.01 -14.69 8.45
N ARG A 207 9.12 -15.17 7.23
CA ARG A 207 9.51 -16.53 6.93
C ARG A 207 11.03 -16.67 6.85
N GLY A 208 11.52 -17.87 7.14
CA GLY A 208 12.96 -18.16 7.00
C GLY A 208 13.85 -17.53 8.07
N LEU A 209 13.27 -17.00 9.16
CA LEU A 209 14.07 -16.56 10.30
C LEU A 209 14.76 -17.76 10.96
N PRO A 210 16.00 -17.60 11.45
CA PRO A 210 16.69 -18.65 12.21
C PRO A 210 15.92 -18.96 13.49
N SER A 211 16.05 -20.16 14.03
CA SER A 211 15.40 -20.56 15.26
C SER A 211 16.07 -19.99 16.51
N VAL A 212 17.37 -19.71 16.43
CA VAL A 212 18.19 -19.18 17.52
C VAL A 212 19.05 -18.02 17.04
N CYS A 213 19.30 -17.08 17.95
CA CYS A 213 20.18 -15.94 17.70
C CYS A 213 21.65 -16.35 17.76
N ASP A 214 22.41 -16.08 16.72
CA ASP A 214 23.85 -16.39 16.63
C ASP A 214 24.67 -15.68 17.72
N GLY A 215 24.23 -14.49 18.18
CA GLY A 215 24.96 -13.71 19.17
C GLY A 215 24.74 -14.15 20.61
N CYS A 216 23.52 -14.58 20.99
CA CYS A 216 23.21 -14.87 22.40
C CYS A 216 22.59 -16.27 22.62
N GLY A 217 22.27 -17.02 21.55
CA GLY A 217 21.68 -18.36 21.66
C GLY A 217 20.20 -18.40 22.10
N ALA A 218 19.56 -17.24 22.32
CA ALA A 218 18.15 -17.18 22.65
C ALA A 218 17.26 -17.50 21.43
N PRO A 219 15.98 -17.88 21.63
CA PRO A 219 15.04 -18.02 20.53
C PRO A 219 14.98 -16.74 19.71
N PHE A 220 15.07 -16.87 18.38
CA PHE A 220 15.10 -15.72 17.48
C PHE A 220 13.68 -15.28 17.11
N SER A 221 13.46 -13.98 17.19
CA SER A 221 12.26 -13.29 16.69
C SER A 221 12.66 -11.94 16.15
N LEU A 222 11.76 -11.28 15.44
CA LEU A 222 12.01 -9.91 14.96
C LEU A 222 12.28 -8.97 16.14
N GLU A 223 11.49 -9.05 17.20
CA GLU A 223 11.66 -8.25 18.42
C GLU A 223 13.02 -8.55 19.08
N HIS A 224 13.43 -9.82 19.11
CA HIS A 224 14.74 -10.21 19.62
C HIS A 224 15.86 -9.63 18.74
N ALA A 225 15.75 -9.70 17.42
CA ALA A 225 16.75 -9.15 16.50
C ALA A 225 16.96 -7.63 16.73
N LEU A 226 15.87 -6.91 17.00
CA LEU A 226 15.90 -5.46 17.25
C LEU A 226 16.37 -5.08 18.68
N SER A 227 16.39 -6.02 19.63
CA SER A 227 16.72 -5.77 21.03
C SER A 227 17.97 -6.52 21.53
N CYS A 228 18.54 -7.42 20.73
CA CYS A 228 19.68 -8.23 21.13
C CYS A 228 20.98 -7.43 21.22
N MET A 229 21.47 -7.27 22.43
CA MET A 229 22.74 -6.56 22.69
C MET A 229 23.99 -7.28 22.16
N LYS A 230 23.92 -8.61 21.94
CA LYS A 230 25.04 -9.43 21.45
C LYS A 230 25.03 -9.66 19.95
N GLY A 231 23.85 -9.57 19.32
CA GLY A 231 23.69 -9.82 17.88
C GLY A 231 24.10 -8.66 16.96
N GLY A 232 24.44 -7.50 17.52
CA GLY A 232 24.95 -6.35 16.77
C GLY A 232 23.91 -5.55 15.96
N ASN A 233 22.66 -6.00 15.85
CA ASN A 233 21.65 -5.33 15.03
C ASN A 233 21.27 -3.93 15.56
N ILE A 234 21.33 -3.72 16.88
CA ILE A 234 21.07 -2.39 17.45
C ILE A 234 22.11 -1.39 16.94
N LYS A 235 23.40 -1.76 17.04
CA LYS A 235 24.50 -0.90 16.58
C LYS A 235 24.46 -0.72 15.06
N LEU A 236 24.20 -1.81 14.31
CA LEU A 236 24.10 -1.75 12.86
C LEU A 236 22.95 -0.84 12.42
N GLY A 237 21.78 -0.94 13.03
CA GLY A 237 20.62 -0.09 12.74
C GLY A 237 20.90 1.38 13.07
N HIS A 238 21.51 1.66 14.23
CA HIS A 238 21.96 3.00 14.62
C HIS A 238 22.95 3.57 13.61
N ASP A 239 23.97 2.79 13.24
CA ASP A 239 25.01 3.23 12.30
C ASP A 239 24.43 3.51 10.90
N GLN A 240 23.48 2.72 10.43
CA GLN A 240 22.81 2.95 9.15
C GLN A 240 22.00 4.25 9.14
N VAL A 241 21.20 4.49 10.18
CA VAL A 241 20.40 5.73 10.29
C VAL A 241 21.33 6.94 10.37
N ARG A 242 22.37 6.87 11.21
CA ARG A 242 23.38 7.92 11.34
C ARG A 242 24.05 8.23 10.01
N ASP A 243 24.51 7.20 9.29
CA ASP A 243 25.23 7.36 8.04
C ASP A 243 24.33 7.96 6.93
N GLU A 244 23.04 7.60 6.90
CA GLU A 244 22.07 8.22 6.01
C GLU A 244 21.80 9.68 6.37
N CYS A 245 21.68 10.03 7.65
CA CYS A 245 21.56 11.43 8.09
C CYS A 245 22.80 12.24 7.68
N VAL A 246 24.00 11.70 7.88
CA VAL A 246 25.26 12.34 7.45
C VAL A 246 25.25 12.57 5.93
N HIS A 247 24.83 11.59 5.14
CA HIS A 247 24.73 11.70 3.69
C HIS A 247 23.75 12.82 3.28
N LEU A 248 22.55 12.83 3.84
CA LEU A 248 21.54 13.86 3.55
C LEU A 248 22.03 15.27 3.95
N CYS A 249 22.66 15.40 5.11
CA CYS A 249 23.27 16.66 5.53
C CYS A 249 24.41 17.09 4.60
N ALA A 250 25.24 16.16 4.15
CA ALA A 250 26.33 16.45 3.22
C ALA A 250 25.81 16.92 1.86
N MET A 251 24.69 16.38 1.38
CA MET A 251 24.01 16.88 0.17
C MET A 251 23.46 18.30 0.36
N ALA A 252 22.92 18.62 1.52
CA ALA A 252 22.32 19.91 1.79
C ALA A 252 23.35 21.01 2.10
N TYR A 253 24.41 20.70 2.85
CA TYR A 253 25.36 21.68 3.42
C TYR A 253 26.79 21.53 2.87
N GLY A 254 27.04 20.56 2.00
CA GLY A 254 28.36 20.20 1.50
C GLY A 254 29.15 19.30 2.47
N VAL A 255 29.98 18.43 1.91
CA VAL A 255 30.75 17.41 2.65
C VAL A 255 31.65 18.03 3.75
N ALA A 256 32.21 19.21 3.50
CA ALA A 256 33.08 19.90 4.46
C ALA A 256 32.35 20.41 5.71
N GLY A 257 31.03 20.62 5.64
CA GLY A 257 30.19 21.11 6.74
C GLY A 257 29.68 20.04 7.67
N VAL A 258 29.87 18.76 7.35
CA VAL A 258 29.27 17.64 8.08
C VAL A 258 30.36 16.77 8.70
N LYS A 259 30.21 16.46 9.98
CA LYS A 259 31.08 15.56 10.73
C LYS A 259 30.27 14.45 11.35
N LYS A 260 30.69 13.20 11.11
CA LYS A 260 30.12 12.02 11.75
C LYS A 260 30.54 11.98 13.21
N GLU A 261 29.55 11.89 14.13
CA GLU A 261 29.76 11.82 15.58
C GLU A 261 30.74 12.89 16.13
N PRO A 262 30.48 14.19 15.92
CA PRO A 262 31.38 15.24 16.41
C PRO A 262 31.40 15.26 17.92
N PHE A 263 32.56 15.56 18.51
CA PHE A 263 32.66 15.82 19.95
C PHE A 263 31.82 17.04 20.33
N LEU A 264 31.08 16.93 21.41
CA LEU A 264 30.38 18.09 21.98
C LEU A 264 31.39 19.09 22.55
N ARG A 265 31.22 20.36 22.16
CA ARG A 265 32.06 21.46 22.58
C ARG A 265 31.27 22.41 23.47
N ASP A 266 31.93 23.05 24.41
CA ASP A 266 31.37 24.14 25.18
C ASP A 266 31.33 25.46 24.36
N ALA A 267 30.76 26.50 24.92
CA ALA A 267 30.68 27.82 24.30
C ALA A 267 32.06 28.43 23.97
N SER A 268 33.11 27.95 24.58
CA SER A 268 34.51 28.37 24.35
C SER A 268 35.21 27.48 23.32
N GLY A 269 34.50 26.48 22.75
CA GLY A 269 35.05 25.58 21.76
C GLY A 269 35.84 24.38 22.29
N ASN A 270 35.94 24.22 23.62
CA ASN A 270 36.64 23.09 24.23
C ASN A 270 35.76 21.83 24.22
N VAL A 271 36.36 20.64 24.04
CA VAL A 271 35.67 19.36 24.13
C VAL A 271 35.21 19.17 25.59
N ARG A 272 33.89 19.04 25.77
CA ARG A 272 33.26 18.93 27.11
C ARG A 272 33.61 17.63 27.80
N ASP A 273 33.58 16.54 27.05
CA ASP A 273 33.95 15.21 27.50
C ASP A 273 34.45 14.44 26.29
N LYS A 274 35.56 13.71 26.41
CA LYS A 274 36.16 12.96 25.30
C LYS A 274 35.30 11.77 24.86
N ASP A 275 34.37 11.33 25.70
CA ASP A 275 33.46 10.23 25.42
C ASP A 275 32.06 10.71 24.97
N LEU A 276 31.78 12.02 25.07
CA LEU A 276 30.49 12.59 24.70
C LEU A 276 30.53 13.09 23.24
N ARG A 277 29.80 12.38 22.38
CA ARG A 277 29.67 12.71 20.96
C ARG A 277 28.21 12.96 20.62
N ALA A 278 27.96 13.78 19.61
CA ALA A 278 26.64 13.86 19.03
C ALA A 278 26.44 12.70 18.05
N ASP A 279 25.22 12.27 17.86
CA ASP A 279 24.91 11.15 16.96
C ASP A 279 25.18 11.49 15.49
N PHE A 280 25.09 12.80 15.12
CA PHE A 280 25.43 13.33 13.78
C PHE A 280 25.63 14.84 13.82
#